data_23fc560141ecdb8005a9b12db242424f
#
_entry.id   23fc560141ecdb8005a9b12db242424f
#
_cell.length_a   1.000
_cell.length_b   1.000
_cell.length_c   1.000
_cell.angle_alpha   90.00
_cell.angle_beta   90.00
_cell.angle_gamma   90.00
#
_symmetry.space_group_name_H-M   'P 1'
#
loop_
_entity.id
_entity.type
_entity.pdbx_description
1 polymer ?
#
loop_
_entity_poly.entity_id
_entity_poly.type
_entity_poly.pdbx_seq_one_letter_code
_entity_poly.pdbx_strand_id
1 'polypeptide(L)'
;MDKMIRALGLAAALSAAMTGLALGQSTELRVGVALEPPILDPTAGAAEAIDIVVYQNIFEGLTRIDQNGDVQPGLAREWTISPDQLTYTFKLQDGVTFHDGSTFDAEDVKFTFDRILAADSVNAHKEFYTPITAVTVVDPLTVEMKLDHVVGRFLFDLGRGDAVIVAPESAANNANEPIGTGPFAFVQWDKGSRVILEAYAPYWGEPVYLTKASYVFISDTATMTNALLAGDIDGTNNFATEAVGVFEGNPQFNILVGTTEGETILSTNNKKPPFDNLKVRQAMAHAIDRQAIIEGATYGYGTPIGAPFAPHNAYYVDLTNTYPYDVAKAKALLAEAGFPDGFSATL
;
A
#
# COMPACT_ATOMS: atom_id res chain seq x y z
N MET A 1 -21.19 43.62 -78.81
CA MET A 1 -22.37 42.80 -78.67
C MET A 1 -21.85 41.41 -78.27
N ASP A 2 -21.62 41.25 -77.03
CA ASP A 2 -22.48 40.75 -75.94
C ASP A 2 -22.65 39.26 -75.95
N LYS A 3 -22.06 38.64 -75.02
CA LYS A 3 -22.75 37.81 -74.08
C LYS A 3 -21.79 37.31 -72.97
N MET A 4 -21.83 37.96 -71.85
CA MET A 4 -21.35 37.45 -70.59
C MET A 4 -22.10 36.14 -70.27
N ILE A 5 -21.41 35.05 -70.20
CA ILE A 5 -21.92 33.81 -69.59
C ILE A 5 -21.31 33.75 -68.21
N ARG A 6 -22.20 33.95 -67.23
CA ARG A 6 -21.91 33.72 -65.80
C ARG A 6 -21.79 32.23 -65.57
N ALA A 7 -20.58 31.79 -65.28
CA ALA A 7 -20.35 30.48 -64.69
C ALA A 7 -20.53 30.62 -63.15
N LEU A 8 -21.62 30.11 -62.60
CA LEU A 8 -21.80 29.88 -61.17
C LEU A 8 -20.93 28.67 -60.81
N GLY A 9 -19.79 28.97 -60.21
CA GLY A 9 -19.03 27.94 -59.54
C GLY A 9 -19.69 27.55 -58.24
N LEU A 10 -20.24 26.34 -58.17
CA LEU A 10 -20.70 25.69 -56.96
C LEU A 10 -19.46 25.25 -56.16
N ALA A 11 -19.01 26.06 -55.23
CA ALA A 11 -18.03 25.65 -54.27
C ALA A 11 -18.72 24.76 -53.21
N ALA A 12 -18.68 23.45 -53.44
CA ALA A 12 -19.02 22.48 -52.42
C ALA A 12 -17.95 22.54 -51.33
N ALA A 13 -18.23 23.26 -50.28
CA ALA A 13 -17.47 23.19 -49.06
C ALA A 13 -17.68 21.78 -48.43
N LEU A 14 -16.75 20.87 -48.66
CA LEU A 14 -16.60 19.66 -47.87
C LEU A 14 -16.12 20.10 -46.48
N SER A 15 -17.04 20.40 -45.59
CA SER A 15 -16.79 20.44 -44.16
C SER A 15 -16.51 19.00 -43.73
N ALA A 16 -15.23 18.61 -43.74
CA ALA A 16 -14.79 17.43 -43.03
C ALA A 16 -15.05 17.68 -41.54
N ALA A 17 -16.20 17.22 -41.08
CA ALA A 17 -16.43 17.05 -39.66
C ALA A 17 -15.40 16.02 -39.17
N MET A 18 -14.25 16.49 -38.71
CA MET A 18 -13.42 15.74 -37.80
C MET A 18 -14.26 15.55 -36.52
N THR A 19 -15.10 14.54 -36.50
CA THR A 19 -15.52 13.92 -35.26
C THR A 19 -14.24 13.34 -34.67
N GLY A 20 -13.51 14.16 -33.93
CA GLY A 20 -12.55 13.65 -32.98
C GLY A 20 -13.31 12.63 -32.14
N LEU A 21 -13.01 11.36 -32.36
CA LEU A 21 -13.26 10.35 -31.36
C LEU A 21 -12.49 10.86 -30.14
N ALA A 22 -13.17 11.62 -29.25
CA ALA A 22 -12.80 11.67 -27.88
C ALA A 22 -12.83 10.19 -27.47
N LEU A 23 -11.67 9.57 -27.41
CA LEU A 23 -11.48 8.34 -26.66
C LEU A 23 -11.94 8.73 -25.26
N GLY A 24 -13.18 8.40 -24.95
CA GLY A 24 -13.76 8.65 -23.63
C GLY A 24 -12.80 7.98 -22.65
N GLN A 25 -12.20 8.80 -21.79
CA GLN A 25 -11.33 8.30 -20.75
C GLN A 25 -12.13 7.25 -20.00
N SER A 26 -11.63 6.00 -19.92
CA SER A 26 -12.34 4.96 -19.19
C SER A 26 -12.51 5.42 -17.74
N THR A 27 -13.72 5.36 -17.24
CA THR A 27 -14.04 5.63 -15.83
C THR A 27 -13.99 4.34 -15.00
N GLU A 28 -13.65 3.21 -15.60
CA GLU A 28 -13.44 1.92 -14.96
C GLU A 28 -11.96 1.57 -14.97
N LEU A 29 -11.45 1.02 -13.85
CA LEU A 29 -10.09 0.55 -13.68
C LEU A 29 -10.09 -0.93 -13.28
N ARG A 30 -9.31 -1.74 -13.98
CA ARG A 30 -9.09 -3.16 -13.67
C ARG A 30 -7.63 -3.34 -13.22
N VAL A 31 -7.44 -3.72 -11.96
CA VAL A 31 -6.11 -3.90 -11.36
C VAL A 31 -5.85 -5.40 -11.18
N GLY A 32 -4.80 -5.90 -11.81
CA GLY A 32 -4.30 -7.25 -11.56
C GLY A 32 -3.60 -7.32 -10.21
N VAL A 33 -3.99 -8.26 -9.35
CA VAL A 33 -3.37 -8.51 -8.04
C VAL A 33 -3.01 -9.99 -7.91
N ALA A 34 -1.85 -10.27 -7.30
CA ALA A 34 -1.32 -11.63 -7.27
C ALA A 34 -2.10 -12.57 -6.33
N LEU A 35 -2.65 -12.03 -5.26
CA LEU A 35 -3.29 -12.81 -4.21
C LEU A 35 -4.73 -12.36 -3.98
N GLU A 36 -5.63 -13.34 -3.89
CA GLU A 36 -6.98 -13.12 -3.39
C GLU A 36 -6.94 -12.87 -1.89
N PRO A 37 -7.62 -11.82 -1.37
CA PRO A 37 -7.74 -11.63 0.06
C PRO A 37 -8.53 -12.79 0.70
N PRO A 38 -8.09 -13.30 1.87
CA PRO A 38 -8.84 -14.34 2.58
C PRO A 38 -10.18 -13.86 3.13
N ILE A 39 -10.25 -12.58 3.49
CA ILE A 39 -11.42 -11.82 3.97
C ILE A 39 -11.29 -10.38 3.50
N LEU A 40 -12.35 -9.56 3.69
CA LEU A 40 -12.34 -8.12 3.35
C LEU A 40 -12.39 -7.20 4.59
N ASP A 41 -12.26 -7.75 5.80
CA ASP A 41 -12.15 -6.96 7.05
C ASP A 41 -10.67 -6.82 7.47
N PRO A 42 -10.03 -5.65 7.29
CA PRO A 42 -8.63 -5.47 7.63
C PRO A 42 -8.40 -5.44 9.15
N THR A 43 -9.45 -5.20 9.95
CA THR A 43 -9.36 -5.24 11.41
C THR A 43 -9.37 -6.68 11.96
N ALA A 44 -9.61 -7.68 11.11
CA ALA A 44 -9.71 -9.10 11.47
C ALA A 44 -8.70 -9.99 10.72
N GLY A 45 -7.82 -9.43 9.90
CA GLY A 45 -6.82 -10.18 9.13
C GLY A 45 -5.54 -9.38 8.90
N ALA A 46 -4.41 -10.09 8.73
CA ALA A 46 -3.08 -9.50 8.55
C ALA A 46 -2.55 -9.59 7.11
N ALA A 47 -3.32 -10.18 6.17
CA ALA A 47 -2.84 -10.38 4.82
C ALA A 47 -2.84 -9.06 4.05
N GLU A 48 -1.68 -8.67 3.49
CA GLU A 48 -1.52 -7.48 2.65
C GLU A 48 -2.57 -7.40 1.52
N ALA A 49 -2.97 -8.57 0.97
CA ALA A 49 -4.01 -8.66 -0.05
C ALA A 49 -5.36 -8.07 0.38
N ILE A 50 -5.64 -8.00 1.69
CA ILE A 50 -6.85 -7.34 2.22
C ILE A 50 -6.69 -5.83 1.99
N ASP A 51 -5.60 -5.25 2.49
CA ASP A 51 -5.36 -3.80 2.43
C ASP A 51 -5.29 -3.29 0.98
N ILE A 52 -4.70 -4.05 0.06
CA ILE A 52 -4.66 -3.70 -1.37
C ILE A 52 -6.07 -3.41 -1.92
N VAL A 53 -7.07 -4.16 -1.48
CA VAL A 53 -8.45 -4.01 -1.96
C VAL A 53 -9.23 -2.97 -1.15
N VAL A 54 -9.12 -2.98 0.18
CA VAL A 54 -10.09 -2.29 1.04
C VAL A 54 -9.55 -1.03 1.71
N TYR A 55 -8.22 -0.93 1.98
CA TYR A 55 -7.64 0.20 2.70
C TYR A 55 -7.67 1.48 1.85
N GLN A 56 -8.22 2.56 2.38
CA GLN A 56 -8.48 3.85 1.73
C GLN A 56 -9.39 3.78 0.48
N ASN A 57 -9.85 2.60 0.12
CA ASN A 57 -10.88 2.42 -0.90
C ASN A 57 -12.27 2.30 -0.26
N ILE A 58 -12.42 1.33 0.64
CA ILE A 58 -13.68 1.05 1.36
C ILE A 58 -13.62 1.63 2.78
N PHE A 59 -12.50 1.40 3.48
CA PHE A 59 -12.32 1.79 4.88
C PHE A 59 -11.29 2.89 5.04
N GLU A 60 -11.52 3.74 6.03
CA GLU A 60 -10.62 4.84 6.40
C GLU A 60 -10.33 4.82 7.90
N GLY A 61 -9.14 5.32 8.27
CA GLY A 61 -8.71 5.50 9.67
C GLY A 61 -8.91 6.92 10.17
N LEU A 62 -8.64 7.16 11.44
CA LEU A 62 -8.60 8.51 12.01
C LEU A 62 -7.54 9.37 11.33
N THR A 63 -6.39 8.77 11.05
CA THR A 63 -5.32 9.35 10.23
C THR A 63 -5.13 8.51 8.97
N ARG A 64 -4.35 8.99 8.04
CA ARG A 64 -3.90 8.25 6.86
C ARG A 64 -2.41 8.50 6.64
N ILE A 65 -1.76 7.57 5.95
CA ILE A 65 -0.36 7.70 5.58
C ILE A 65 -0.31 8.09 4.10
N ASP A 66 0.41 9.15 3.78
CA ASP A 66 0.59 9.57 2.40
C ASP A 66 1.76 8.83 1.71
N GLN A 67 1.97 9.12 0.43
CA GLN A 67 3.01 8.49 -0.38
C GLN A 67 4.45 8.76 0.09
N ASN A 68 4.65 9.74 0.99
CA ASN A 68 5.94 10.06 1.57
C ASN A 68 6.16 9.38 2.93
N GLY A 69 5.14 8.67 3.44
CA GLY A 69 5.13 8.10 4.78
C GLY A 69 4.70 9.09 5.87
N ASP A 70 4.21 10.27 5.50
CA ASP A 70 3.78 11.29 6.44
C ASP A 70 2.33 11.06 6.90
N VAL A 71 2.10 11.31 8.19
CA VAL A 71 0.76 11.23 8.78
C VAL A 71 -0.07 12.44 8.36
N GLN A 72 -1.21 12.17 7.77
CA GLN A 72 -2.17 13.15 7.30
C GLN A 72 -3.53 12.98 8.00
N PRO A 73 -4.38 14.03 8.06
CA PRO A 73 -5.77 13.89 8.45
C PRO A 73 -6.53 12.85 7.62
N GLY A 74 -7.35 12.06 8.29
CA GLY A 74 -8.32 11.13 7.72
C GLY A 74 -9.70 11.48 8.24
N LEU A 75 -10.40 10.51 8.88
CA LEU A 75 -11.68 10.74 9.56
C LEU A 75 -11.55 11.71 10.75
N ALA A 76 -10.36 11.87 11.33
CA ALA A 76 -10.03 13.00 12.18
C ALA A 76 -9.47 14.13 11.31
N ARG A 77 -10.16 15.28 11.28
CA ARG A 77 -9.71 16.47 10.55
C ARG A 77 -8.53 17.18 11.22
N GLU A 78 -8.46 17.09 12.55
CA GLU A 78 -7.40 17.66 13.39
C GLU A 78 -7.33 16.95 14.74
N TRP A 79 -6.20 17.11 15.42
CA TRP A 79 -6.03 16.59 16.78
C TRP A 79 -5.15 17.51 17.63
N THR A 80 -5.29 17.39 18.95
CA THR A 80 -4.41 18.02 19.92
C THR A 80 -3.81 16.96 20.83
N ILE A 81 -2.58 17.20 21.27
CA ILE A 81 -1.82 16.30 22.14
C ILE A 81 -1.52 17.05 23.44
N SER A 82 -1.80 16.43 24.59
CA SER A 82 -1.47 16.97 25.89
C SER A 82 0.04 17.16 26.07
N PRO A 83 0.49 18.08 26.96
CA PRO A 83 1.92 18.32 27.17
C PRO A 83 2.72 17.08 27.62
N ASP A 84 2.08 16.13 28.31
CA ASP A 84 2.67 14.85 28.73
C ASP A 84 2.63 13.78 27.61
N GLN A 85 2.02 14.10 26.47
CA GLN A 85 1.84 13.21 25.32
C GLN A 85 1.04 11.92 25.62
N LEU A 86 0.22 11.94 26.65
CA LEU A 86 -0.59 10.79 27.05
C LEU A 86 -2.07 10.91 26.68
N THR A 87 -2.52 12.10 26.28
CA THR A 87 -3.92 12.33 25.87
C THR A 87 -3.96 12.95 24.50
N TYR A 88 -4.71 12.30 23.62
CA TYR A 88 -4.96 12.75 22.23
C TYR A 88 -6.45 13.06 22.09
N THR A 89 -6.79 14.27 21.69
CA THR A 89 -8.17 14.68 21.42
C THR A 89 -8.32 14.90 19.93
N PHE A 90 -9.17 14.10 19.30
CA PHE A 90 -9.44 14.13 17.86
C PHE A 90 -10.75 14.85 17.57
N LYS A 91 -10.74 15.75 16.60
CA LYS A 91 -11.95 16.36 16.01
C LYS A 91 -12.27 15.63 14.72
N LEU A 92 -13.45 15.03 14.66
CA LEU A 92 -13.87 14.22 13.53
C LEU A 92 -14.40 15.07 12.38
N GLN A 93 -14.38 14.51 11.16
CA GLN A 93 -15.06 15.07 10.00
C GLN A 93 -16.56 15.10 10.26
N ASP A 94 -17.24 16.14 9.78
CA ASP A 94 -18.70 16.30 9.89
C ASP A 94 -19.38 15.84 8.60
N GLY A 95 -20.56 15.25 8.71
CA GLY A 95 -21.39 14.82 7.58
C GLY A 95 -20.89 13.57 6.86
N VAL A 96 -19.96 12.80 7.47
CA VAL A 96 -19.50 11.52 6.93
C VAL A 96 -20.59 10.46 7.09
N THR A 97 -20.77 9.65 6.05
CA THR A 97 -21.68 8.49 6.09
C THR A 97 -20.94 7.22 5.68
N PHE A 98 -21.33 6.10 6.29
CA PHE A 98 -20.97 4.78 5.79
C PHE A 98 -21.72 4.46 4.50
N HIS A 99 -21.29 3.44 3.77
CA HIS A 99 -21.86 3.04 2.49
C HIS A 99 -23.33 2.60 2.58
N ASP A 100 -23.80 2.20 3.75
CA ASP A 100 -25.22 1.87 4.02
C ASP A 100 -26.07 3.11 4.34
N GLY A 101 -25.46 4.29 4.41
CA GLY A 101 -26.12 5.55 4.73
C GLY A 101 -26.19 5.88 6.22
N SER A 102 -25.68 5.02 7.10
CA SER A 102 -25.55 5.35 8.53
C SER A 102 -24.51 6.48 8.73
N THR A 103 -24.70 7.28 9.77
CA THR A 103 -23.84 8.42 10.08
C THR A 103 -22.63 7.96 10.86
N PHE A 104 -21.43 8.40 10.46
CA PHE A 104 -20.20 8.22 11.24
C PHE A 104 -20.11 9.23 12.37
N ASP A 105 -19.77 8.78 13.57
CA ASP A 105 -19.51 9.63 14.72
C ASP A 105 -18.46 9.04 15.70
N ALA A 106 -18.32 9.69 16.88
CA ALA A 106 -17.34 9.29 17.88
C ALA A 106 -17.65 7.94 18.56
N GLU A 107 -18.88 7.46 18.51
CA GLU A 107 -19.25 6.15 19.04
C GLU A 107 -18.69 5.02 18.16
N ASP A 108 -18.60 5.21 16.83
CA ASP A 108 -17.96 4.25 15.91
C ASP A 108 -16.46 4.12 16.20
N VAL A 109 -15.80 5.25 16.48
CA VAL A 109 -14.40 5.26 16.88
C VAL A 109 -14.21 4.48 18.18
N LYS A 110 -15.04 4.76 19.17
CA LYS A 110 -15.01 4.05 20.44
C LYS A 110 -15.28 2.56 20.25
N PHE A 111 -16.30 2.19 19.50
CA PHE A 111 -16.63 0.80 19.19
C PHE A 111 -15.45 0.07 18.55
N THR A 112 -14.82 0.70 17.54
CA THR A 112 -13.68 0.11 16.84
C THR A 112 -12.53 -0.22 17.78
N PHE A 113 -12.11 0.72 18.63
CA PHE A 113 -11.00 0.47 19.55
C PHE A 113 -11.38 -0.43 20.72
N ASP A 114 -12.60 -0.37 21.23
CA ASP A 114 -13.09 -1.35 22.19
C ASP A 114 -13.05 -2.77 21.61
N ARG A 115 -13.43 -2.95 20.33
CA ARG A 115 -13.35 -4.24 19.61
C ARG A 115 -11.90 -4.69 19.42
N ILE A 116 -11.00 -3.80 19.02
CA ILE A 116 -9.57 -4.09 18.86
C ILE A 116 -8.97 -4.54 20.20
N LEU A 117 -9.32 -3.89 21.29
CA LEU A 117 -8.76 -4.14 22.62
C LEU A 117 -9.45 -5.27 23.38
N ALA A 118 -10.59 -5.77 22.91
CA ALA A 118 -11.34 -6.87 23.55
C ALA A 118 -10.45 -8.11 23.76
N ALA A 119 -10.73 -8.88 24.82
CA ALA A 119 -9.92 -10.04 25.18
C ALA A 119 -9.88 -11.11 24.07
N ASP A 120 -10.97 -11.26 23.33
CA ASP A 120 -11.18 -12.17 22.21
C ASP A 120 -10.93 -11.52 20.83
N SER A 121 -10.28 -10.36 20.80
CA SER A 121 -9.96 -9.65 19.57
C SER A 121 -9.12 -10.50 18.63
N VAL A 122 -9.52 -10.52 17.37
CA VAL A 122 -8.79 -11.17 16.24
C VAL A 122 -7.93 -10.18 15.45
N ASN A 123 -7.80 -8.94 15.91
CA ASN A 123 -6.93 -7.94 15.27
C ASN A 123 -5.48 -8.42 15.34
N ALA A 124 -4.85 -8.53 14.18
CA ALA A 124 -3.52 -9.12 14.04
C ALA A 124 -2.39 -8.26 14.64
N HIS A 125 -2.64 -6.97 14.83
CA HIS A 125 -1.67 -6.02 15.38
C HIS A 125 -2.20 -5.31 16.64
N LYS A 126 -3.07 -5.97 17.36
CA LYS A 126 -3.64 -5.48 18.63
C LYS A 126 -2.58 -4.89 19.58
N GLU A 127 -1.38 -5.43 19.58
CA GLU A 127 -0.27 -4.98 20.44
C GLU A 127 0.09 -3.50 20.24
N PHE A 128 -0.11 -2.92 19.05
CA PHE A 128 0.14 -1.50 18.80
C PHE A 128 -0.86 -0.57 19.50
N TYR A 129 -2.04 -1.09 19.83
CA TYR A 129 -3.14 -0.35 20.45
C TYR A 129 -3.28 -0.62 21.94
N THR A 130 -2.57 -1.62 22.49
CA THR A 130 -2.61 -1.93 23.93
C THR A 130 -2.21 -0.77 24.85
N PRO A 131 -1.39 0.23 24.44
CA PRO A 131 -1.18 1.42 25.26
C PRO A 131 -2.41 2.27 25.49
N ILE A 132 -3.49 2.11 24.69
CA ILE A 132 -4.74 2.85 24.87
C ILE A 132 -5.45 2.32 26.12
N THR A 133 -5.59 3.17 27.13
CA THR A 133 -6.27 2.83 28.40
C THR A 133 -7.73 3.27 28.43
N ALA A 134 -8.09 4.26 27.62
CA ALA A 134 -9.47 4.73 27.49
C ALA A 134 -9.71 5.38 26.14
N VAL A 135 -10.89 5.16 25.58
CA VAL A 135 -11.47 5.90 24.46
C VAL A 135 -12.77 6.51 24.96
N THR A 136 -12.83 7.84 25.00
CA THR A 136 -13.94 8.59 25.58
C THR A 136 -14.62 9.44 24.51
N VAL A 137 -15.90 9.25 24.32
CA VAL A 137 -16.74 10.13 23.51
C VAL A 137 -17.00 11.41 24.30
N VAL A 138 -16.50 12.53 23.81
CA VAL A 138 -16.70 13.85 24.42
C VAL A 138 -17.98 14.50 23.89
N ASP A 139 -18.17 14.44 22.61
CA ASP A 139 -19.37 14.82 21.86
C ASP A 139 -19.39 14.01 20.53
N PRO A 140 -20.46 14.07 19.72
CA PRO A 140 -20.56 13.25 18.51
C PRO A 140 -19.38 13.41 17.50
N LEU A 141 -18.68 14.55 17.51
CA LEU A 141 -17.55 14.84 16.64
C LEU A 141 -16.22 15.00 17.39
N THR A 142 -16.16 14.54 18.63
CA THR A 142 -14.93 14.64 19.43
C THR A 142 -14.70 13.38 20.24
N VAL A 143 -13.55 12.75 20.03
CA VAL A 143 -13.11 11.58 20.81
C VAL A 143 -11.77 11.87 21.49
N GLU A 144 -11.61 11.42 22.73
CA GLU A 144 -10.37 11.49 23.50
C GLU A 144 -9.83 10.08 23.71
N MET A 145 -8.53 9.88 23.40
CA MET A 145 -7.80 8.63 23.67
C MET A 145 -6.70 8.89 24.70
N LYS A 146 -6.65 8.05 25.74
CA LYS A 146 -5.60 8.08 26.76
C LYS A 146 -4.65 6.90 26.61
N LEU A 147 -3.36 7.19 26.76
CA LEU A 147 -2.29 6.19 26.74
C LEU A 147 -1.71 6.00 28.16
N ASP A 148 -1.18 4.80 28.44
CA ASP A 148 -0.45 4.50 29.67
C ASP A 148 1.01 4.94 29.62
N HIS A 149 1.58 5.08 28.40
CA HIS A 149 2.92 5.60 28.15
C HIS A 149 3.01 6.30 26.80
N VAL A 150 4.06 7.07 26.58
CA VAL A 150 4.29 7.80 25.31
C VAL A 150 4.63 6.81 24.19
N VAL A 151 3.84 6.85 23.11
CA VAL A 151 4.05 6.06 21.90
C VAL A 151 4.36 7.01 20.74
N GLY A 152 5.64 7.11 20.36
CA GLY A 152 6.10 8.09 19.36
C GLY A 152 5.47 7.94 17.97
N ARG A 153 5.01 6.73 17.63
CA ARG A 153 4.35 6.42 16.34
C ARG A 153 2.83 6.32 16.41
N PHE A 154 2.21 6.70 17.52
CA PHE A 154 0.78 6.47 17.76
C PHE A 154 -0.13 6.98 16.62
N LEU A 155 0.11 8.21 16.16
CA LEU A 155 -0.67 8.77 15.03
C LEU A 155 -0.45 8.01 13.71
N PHE A 156 0.75 7.45 13.51
CA PHE A 156 1.02 6.59 12.36
C PHE A 156 0.26 5.27 12.49
N ASP A 157 0.24 4.67 13.69
CA ASP A 157 -0.49 3.41 13.93
C ASP A 157 -2.00 3.57 13.73
N LEU A 158 -2.58 4.75 14.01
CA LEU A 158 -3.98 5.06 13.73
C LEU A 158 -4.31 5.20 12.23
N GLY A 159 -3.30 5.33 11.38
CA GLY A 159 -3.43 5.38 9.93
C GLY A 159 -3.22 4.03 9.22
N ARG A 160 -3.08 2.92 9.96
CA ARG A 160 -2.88 1.58 9.41
C ARG A 160 -4.20 0.93 9.02
N GLY A 161 -4.14 -0.07 8.12
CA GLY A 161 -5.33 -0.81 7.69
C GLY A 161 -6.06 -1.52 8.82
N ASP A 162 -5.35 -1.98 9.83
CA ASP A 162 -5.89 -2.67 11.01
C ASP A 162 -6.51 -1.75 12.07
N ALA A 163 -6.44 -0.41 11.87
CA ALA A 163 -7.06 0.62 12.72
C ALA A 163 -8.16 1.43 12.00
N VAL A 164 -8.63 0.96 10.84
CA VAL A 164 -9.74 1.62 10.14
C VAL A 164 -11.02 1.57 10.98
N ILE A 165 -11.86 2.60 10.83
CA ILE A 165 -13.08 2.70 11.62
C ILE A 165 -14.18 1.86 10.97
N VAL A 166 -14.88 1.07 11.80
CA VAL A 166 -15.98 0.20 11.42
C VAL A 166 -17.22 0.52 12.26
N ALA A 167 -18.40 0.48 11.63
CA ALA A 167 -19.65 0.65 12.34
C ALA A 167 -20.06 -0.63 13.09
N PRO A 168 -20.67 -0.55 14.27
CA PRO A 168 -21.15 -1.72 15.01
C PRO A 168 -22.15 -2.56 14.21
N GLU A 169 -22.98 -1.94 13.37
CA GLU A 169 -24.02 -2.59 12.59
C GLU A 169 -23.45 -3.51 11.49
N SER A 170 -22.32 -3.13 10.89
CA SER A 170 -21.71 -3.84 9.76
C SER A 170 -20.54 -4.75 10.16
N ALA A 171 -19.90 -4.49 11.30
CA ALA A 171 -18.62 -5.12 11.69
C ALA A 171 -18.62 -6.66 11.63
N ALA A 172 -19.75 -7.30 11.95
CA ALA A 172 -19.88 -8.76 11.90
C ALA A 172 -19.82 -9.35 10.48
N ASN A 173 -20.17 -8.56 9.46
CA ASN A 173 -20.26 -8.99 8.07
C ASN A 173 -19.10 -8.48 7.18
N ASN A 174 -18.29 -7.57 7.67
CA ASN A 174 -17.24 -6.91 6.90
C ASN A 174 -16.22 -7.88 6.27
N ALA A 175 -16.10 -9.09 6.80
CA ALA A 175 -15.26 -10.13 6.21
C ALA A 175 -15.66 -10.53 4.78
N ASN A 176 -16.94 -10.36 4.40
CA ASN A 176 -17.46 -10.72 3.07
C ASN A 176 -18.22 -9.58 2.38
N GLU A 177 -18.85 -8.71 3.13
CA GLU A 177 -19.67 -7.58 2.66
C GLU A 177 -19.22 -6.31 3.40
N PRO A 178 -18.03 -5.76 3.06
CA PRO A 178 -17.45 -4.65 3.78
C PRO A 178 -18.25 -3.37 3.57
N ILE A 179 -18.53 -2.67 4.67
CA ILE A 179 -19.18 -1.35 4.71
C ILE A 179 -18.24 -0.39 5.44
N GLY A 180 -17.77 0.64 4.77
CA GLY A 180 -16.88 1.66 5.30
C GLY A 180 -17.31 3.06 4.89
N THR A 181 -16.44 4.03 5.07
CA THR A 181 -16.65 5.46 4.80
C THR A 181 -15.93 5.94 3.55
N GLY A 182 -15.18 5.06 2.88
CA GLY A 182 -14.25 5.39 1.80
C GLY A 182 -14.92 5.78 0.48
N PRO A 183 -14.11 6.19 -0.51
CA PRO A 183 -14.60 6.68 -1.80
C PRO A 183 -15.27 5.63 -2.68
N PHE A 184 -15.10 4.35 -2.38
CA PHE A 184 -15.69 3.24 -3.13
C PHE A 184 -16.45 2.30 -2.21
N ALA A 185 -17.65 1.92 -2.63
CA ALA A 185 -18.48 0.91 -1.98
C ALA A 185 -18.24 -0.47 -2.60
N PHE A 186 -18.35 -1.51 -1.78
CA PHE A 186 -18.31 -2.90 -2.21
C PHE A 186 -19.55 -3.24 -3.05
N VAL A 187 -19.34 -3.93 -4.18
CA VAL A 187 -20.40 -4.42 -5.04
C VAL A 187 -20.48 -5.94 -5.00
N GLN A 188 -19.36 -6.60 -5.25
CA GLN A 188 -19.34 -8.05 -5.43
C GLN A 188 -17.95 -8.64 -5.23
N TRP A 189 -17.91 -9.84 -4.69
CA TRP A 189 -16.73 -10.69 -4.67
C TRP A 189 -16.99 -12.00 -5.41
N ASP A 190 -16.44 -12.13 -6.60
CA ASP A 190 -16.41 -13.38 -7.36
C ASP A 190 -15.19 -14.18 -6.87
N LYS A 191 -15.40 -15.07 -5.90
CA LYS A 191 -14.32 -15.87 -5.27
C LYS A 191 -13.47 -16.58 -6.32
N GLY A 192 -12.13 -16.45 -6.18
CA GLY A 192 -11.15 -16.99 -7.13
C GLY A 192 -11.00 -16.17 -8.40
N SER A 193 -11.70 -15.05 -8.57
CA SER A 193 -11.68 -14.24 -9.78
C SER A 193 -11.41 -12.75 -9.53
N ARG A 194 -12.27 -12.07 -8.77
CA ARG A 194 -12.15 -10.61 -8.56
C ARG A 194 -13.02 -10.08 -7.44
N VAL A 195 -12.67 -8.88 -6.96
CA VAL A 195 -13.55 -7.98 -6.19
C VAL A 195 -13.91 -6.77 -7.04
N ILE A 196 -15.16 -6.33 -6.97
CA ILE A 196 -15.69 -5.18 -7.69
C ILE A 196 -16.14 -4.13 -6.69
N LEU A 197 -15.71 -2.89 -6.92
CA LEU A 197 -16.07 -1.70 -6.18
C LEU A 197 -16.69 -0.68 -7.13
N GLU A 198 -17.60 0.16 -6.61
CA GLU A 198 -18.15 1.31 -7.34
C GLU A 198 -17.98 2.60 -6.54
N ALA A 199 -17.90 3.73 -7.23
CA ALA A 199 -17.76 5.03 -6.58
C ALA A 199 -18.95 5.31 -5.67
N TYR A 200 -18.68 5.73 -4.45
CA TYR A 200 -19.69 6.14 -3.47
C TYR A 200 -19.98 7.64 -3.64
N ALA A 201 -21.12 7.96 -4.28
CA ALA A 201 -21.47 9.35 -4.60
C ALA A 201 -21.56 10.29 -3.37
N PRO A 202 -22.03 9.83 -2.18
CA PRO A 202 -22.03 10.67 -0.98
C PRO A 202 -20.68 10.81 -0.28
N TYR A 203 -19.57 10.34 -0.88
CA TYR A 203 -18.26 10.42 -0.26
C TYR A 203 -17.92 11.83 0.21
N TRP A 204 -17.47 11.94 1.44
CA TRP A 204 -17.21 13.20 2.14
C TRP A 204 -15.94 13.93 1.67
N GLY A 205 -14.99 13.21 1.08
CA GLY A 205 -13.71 13.74 0.60
C GLY A 205 -13.79 14.27 -0.84
N GLU A 206 -12.64 14.37 -1.49
CA GLU A 206 -12.56 14.83 -2.87
C GLU A 206 -13.27 13.84 -3.83
N PRO A 207 -14.00 14.34 -4.84
CA PRO A 207 -14.66 13.47 -5.79
C PRO A 207 -13.69 12.55 -6.54
N VAL A 208 -14.05 11.27 -6.68
CA VAL A 208 -13.27 10.30 -7.45
C VAL A 208 -13.62 10.37 -8.94
N TYR A 209 -12.62 10.17 -9.79
CA TYR A 209 -12.82 10.18 -11.24
C TYR A 209 -13.30 8.83 -11.79
N LEU A 210 -12.95 7.75 -11.11
CA LEU A 210 -13.35 6.40 -11.49
C LEU A 210 -14.75 6.12 -10.96
N THR A 211 -15.60 5.53 -11.81
CA THR A 211 -16.93 5.06 -11.41
C THR A 211 -16.90 3.63 -10.89
N LYS A 212 -15.85 2.87 -11.24
CA LYS A 212 -15.70 1.45 -10.87
C LYS A 212 -14.24 1.04 -10.80
N ALA A 213 -13.92 0.21 -9.85
CA ALA A 213 -12.64 -0.49 -9.76
C ALA A 213 -12.87 -2.01 -9.65
N SER A 214 -12.05 -2.80 -10.32
CA SER A 214 -12.08 -4.26 -10.24
C SER A 214 -10.68 -4.79 -9.92
N TYR A 215 -10.54 -5.54 -8.84
CA TYR A 215 -9.30 -6.20 -8.44
C TYR A 215 -9.33 -7.64 -8.93
N VAL A 216 -8.61 -7.94 -10.00
CA VAL A 216 -8.60 -9.23 -10.71
C VAL A 216 -7.47 -10.10 -10.18
N PHE A 217 -7.76 -11.31 -9.71
CA PHE A 217 -6.78 -12.20 -9.11
C PHE A 217 -6.01 -12.98 -10.17
N ILE A 218 -4.72 -12.72 -10.32
CA ILE A 218 -3.83 -13.38 -11.28
C ILE A 218 -2.51 -13.67 -10.58
N SER A 219 -2.32 -14.90 -10.13
CA SER A 219 -1.13 -15.29 -9.36
C SER A 219 0.10 -15.62 -10.21
N ASP A 220 -0.09 -15.98 -11.49
CA ASP A 220 0.99 -16.29 -12.41
C ASP A 220 1.48 -15.03 -13.14
N THR A 221 2.77 -14.73 -13.04
CA THR A 221 3.36 -13.49 -13.58
C THR A 221 3.32 -13.42 -15.11
N ALA A 222 3.43 -14.56 -15.81
CA ALA A 222 3.33 -14.58 -17.27
C ALA A 222 1.88 -14.32 -17.71
N THR A 223 0.91 -14.87 -16.99
CA THR A 223 -0.52 -14.60 -17.22
C THR A 223 -0.83 -13.13 -16.94
N MET A 224 -0.28 -12.53 -15.88
CA MET A 224 -0.41 -11.10 -15.56
C MET A 224 0.12 -10.23 -16.70
N THR A 225 1.31 -10.53 -17.20
CA THR A 225 1.94 -9.84 -18.35
C THR A 225 1.06 -9.92 -19.59
N ASN A 226 0.52 -11.11 -19.89
CA ASN A 226 -0.34 -11.30 -21.07
C ASN A 226 -1.68 -10.56 -20.91
N ALA A 227 -2.26 -10.55 -19.71
CA ALA A 227 -3.50 -9.81 -19.42
C ALA A 227 -3.33 -8.29 -19.61
N LEU A 228 -2.18 -7.72 -19.18
CA LEU A 228 -1.82 -6.33 -19.48
C LEU A 228 -1.71 -6.08 -20.99
N LEU A 229 -0.97 -6.91 -21.71
CA LEU A 229 -0.80 -6.77 -23.17
C LEU A 229 -2.12 -6.90 -23.93
N ALA A 230 -3.02 -7.76 -23.47
CA ALA A 230 -4.34 -7.96 -24.08
C ALA A 230 -5.33 -6.84 -23.71
N GLY A 231 -5.03 -6.04 -22.70
CA GLY A 231 -5.96 -5.04 -22.17
C GLY A 231 -7.09 -5.65 -21.33
N ASP A 232 -6.90 -6.85 -20.76
CA ASP A 232 -7.84 -7.48 -19.83
C ASP A 232 -7.77 -6.83 -18.44
N ILE A 233 -6.59 -6.29 -18.09
CA ILE A 233 -6.36 -5.42 -16.94
C ILE A 233 -5.66 -4.13 -17.38
N ASP A 234 -5.83 -3.06 -16.62
CA ASP A 234 -5.32 -1.73 -16.93
C ASP A 234 -4.01 -1.42 -16.18
N GLY A 235 -3.73 -2.15 -15.10
CA GLY A 235 -2.53 -1.98 -14.30
C GLY A 235 -2.32 -3.11 -13.31
N THR A 236 -1.12 -3.17 -12.73
CA THR A 236 -0.77 -4.08 -11.63
C THR A 236 0.35 -3.47 -10.79
N ASN A 237 0.39 -3.77 -9.51
CA ASN A 237 1.49 -3.43 -8.60
C ASN A 237 2.46 -4.60 -8.38
N ASN A 238 2.13 -5.78 -8.87
CA ASN A 238 2.97 -6.97 -8.73
C ASN A 238 3.45 -7.43 -10.10
N PHE A 239 4.66 -7.01 -10.45
CA PHE A 239 5.24 -7.23 -11.75
C PHE A 239 6.59 -7.94 -11.63
N ALA A 240 6.79 -8.98 -12.43
CA ALA A 240 8.09 -9.62 -12.53
C ALA A 240 9.08 -8.69 -13.23
N THR A 241 10.19 -8.35 -12.57
CA THR A 241 11.17 -7.39 -13.08
C THR A 241 11.77 -7.82 -14.43
N GLU A 242 11.89 -9.13 -14.69
CA GLU A 242 12.31 -9.68 -15.98
C GLU A 242 11.37 -9.34 -17.15
N ALA A 243 10.09 -9.08 -16.86
CA ALA A 243 9.09 -8.75 -17.88
C ALA A 243 8.99 -7.25 -18.19
N VAL A 244 9.65 -6.37 -17.42
CA VAL A 244 9.60 -4.92 -17.61
C VAL A 244 10.00 -4.52 -19.03
N GLY A 245 11.07 -5.14 -19.59
CA GLY A 245 11.55 -4.88 -20.95
C GLY A 245 10.50 -5.09 -22.06
N VAL A 246 9.43 -5.86 -21.81
CA VAL A 246 8.34 -6.04 -22.77
C VAL A 246 7.51 -4.76 -22.93
N PHE A 247 7.46 -3.93 -21.90
CA PHE A 247 6.66 -2.71 -21.85
C PHE A 247 7.49 -1.44 -22.10
N GLU A 248 8.81 -1.53 -21.94
CA GLU A 248 9.71 -0.40 -22.17
C GLU A 248 9.62 0.11 -23.62
N GLY A 249 9.44 1.43 -23.75
CA GLY A 249 9.32 2.07 -25.07
C GLY A 249 7.97 1.88 -25.76
N ASN A 250 7.05 1.13 -25.18
CA ASN A 250 5.69 1.01 -25.69
C ASN A 250 4.82 2.17 -25.16
N PRO A 251 4.33 3.11 -26.01
CA PRO A 251 3.59 4.29 -25.58
C PRO A 251 2.21 3.98 -24.97
N GLN A 252 1.74 2.75 -25.02
CA GLN A 252 0.49 2.31 -24.42
C GLN A 252 0.63 2.07 -22.90
N PHE A 253 1.87 1.93 -22.40
CA PHE A 253 2.13 1.61 -21.01
C PHE A 253 2.99 2.69 -20.35
N ASN A 254 2.70 2.93 -19.08
CA ASN A 254 3.50 3.77 -18.20
C ASN A 254 4.10 2.90 -17.11
N ILE A 255 5.42 2.84 -17.05
CA ILE A 255 6.15 2.11 -16.00
C ILE A 255 6.50 3.11 -14.90
N LEU A 256 5.96 2.88 -13.71
CA LEU A 256 6.28 3.65 -12.52
C LEU A 256 7.21 2.83 -11.64
N VAL A 257 8.40 3.37 -11.39
CA VAL A 257 9.37 2.76 -10.46
C VAL A 257 9.33 3.56 -9.17
N GLY A 258 8.80 2.93 -8.14
CA GLY A 258 8.72 3.48 -6.79
C GLY A 258 9.74 2.85 -5.86
N THR A 259 9.82 3.37 -4.64
CA THR A 259 10.57 2.80 -3.52
C THR A 259 9.60 2.24 -2.50
N THR A 260 9.99 1.16 -1.84
CA THR A 260 9.20 0.52 -0.77
C THR A 260 10.08 0.33 0.46
N GLU A 261 9.46 0.05 1.61
CA GLU A 261 10.17 -0.40 2.82
C GLU A 261 10.51 -1.91 2.75
N GLY A 262 10.17 -2.59 1.65
CA GLY A 262 10.49 -4.00 1.45
C GLY A 262 12.00 -4.22 1.28
N GLU A 263 12.56 -5.15 2.05
CA GLU A 263 13.98 -5.45 2.07
C GLU A 263 14.24 -6.92 1.79
N THR A 264 15.31 -7.20 1.04
CA THR A 264 15.86 -8.55 0.91
C THR A 264 17.05 -8.69 1.84
N ILE A 265 16.91 -9.53 2.88
CA ILE A 265 17.86 -9.68 3.95
C ILE A 265 18.37 -11.12 4.04
N LEU A 266 19.69 -11.30 4.16
CA LEU A 266 20.28 -12.56 4.60
C LEU A 266 20.41 -12.56 6.13
N SER A 267 19.48 -13.24 6.81
CA SER A 267 19.50 -13.37 8.27
C SER A 267 20.32 -14.58 8.72
N THR A 268 21.15 -14.38 9.74
CA THR A 268 21.93 -15.46 10.37
C THR A 268 21.52 -15.67 11.82
N ASN A 269 21.51 -16.92 12.28
CA ASN A 269 21.29 -17.20 13.70
C ASN A 269 22.56 -16.96 14.50
N ASN A 270 22.70 -15.75 15.03
CA ASN A 270 23.88 -15.29 15.77
C ASN A 270 24.12 -16.02 17.11
N LYS A 271 23.25 -16.95 17.52
CA LYS A 271 23.43 -17.82 18.71
C LYS A 271 23.99 -19.18 18.36
N LYS A 272 24.17 -19.49 17.05
CA LYS A 272 24.68 -20.80 16.61
C LYS A 272 26.01 -20.67 15.85
N PRO A 273 26.99 -21.57 16.09
CA PRO A 273 28.19 -21.68 15.26
C PRO A 273 27.81 -21.98 13.79
N PRO A 274 28.57 -21.42 12.82
CA PRO A 274 29.68 -20.50 13.00
C PRO A 274 29.25 -19.02 13.08
N PHE A 275 27.98 -18.70 13.05
CA PHE A 275 27.43 -17.33 12.97
C PHE A 275 27.47 -16.58 14.31
N ASP A 276 27.77 -17.25 15.43
CA ASP A 276 28.06 -16.62 16.71
C ASP A 276 29.41 -15.85 16.71
N ASN A 277 30.32 -16.19 15.76
CA ASN A 277 31.60 -15.50 15.58
C ASN A 277 31.42 -14.22 14.72
N LEU A 278 31.79 -13.07 15.29
CA LEU A 278 31.68 -11.77 14.59
C LEU A 278 32.50 -11.75 13.30
N LYS A 279 33.72 -12.33 13.27
CA LYS A 279 34.56 -12.34 12.07
C LYS A 279 33.94 -13.14 10.93
N VAL A 280 33.18 -14.21 11.22
CA VAL A 280 32.43 -14.96 10.23
C VAL A 280 31.35 -14.07 9.61
N ARG A 281 30.58 -13.36 10.41
CA ARG A 281 29.55 -12.46 9.90
C ARG A 281 30.12 -11.30 9.07
N GLN A 282 31.27 -10.72 9.53
CA GLN A 282 31.96 -9.69 8.75
C GLN A 282 32.50 -10.24 7.43
N ALA A 283 33.05 -11.47 7.44
CA ALA A 283 33.53 -12.14 6.24
C ALA A 283 32.39 -12.32 5.21
N MET A 284 31.23 -12.78 5.68
CA MET A 284 30.04 -12.90 4.82
C MET A 284 29.63 -11.56 4.22
N ALA A 285 29.62 -10.49 5.02
CA ALA A 285 29.28 -9.16 4.55
C ALA A 285 30.22 -8.65 3.45
N HIS A 286 31.57 -8.93 3.57
CA HIS A 286 32.55 -8.62 2.53
C HIS A 286 32.50 -9.55 1.31
N ALA A 287 31.98 -10.78 1.46
CA ALA A 287 31.91 -11.75 0.37
C ALA A 287 30.72 -11.52 -0.58
N ILE A 288 29.71 -10.76 -0.16
CA ILE A 288 28.49 -10.54 -0.92
C ILE A 288 28.62 -9.30 -1.81
N ASP A 289 28.60 -9.52 -3.12
CA ASP A 289 28.48 -8.46 -4.12
C ASP A 289 27.00 -8.07 -4.29
N ARG A 290 26.55 -7.05 -3.51
CA ARG A 290 25.16 -6.61 -3.52
C ARG A 290 24.74 -6.05 -4.88
N GLN A 291 25.64 -5.36 -5.58
CA GLN A 291 25.35 -4.79 -6.87
C GLN A 291 25.13 -5.89 -7.92
N ALA A 292 26.00 -6.91 -7.94
CA ALA A 292 25.84 -8.03 -8.85
C ALA A 292 24.55 -8.83 -8.59
N ILE A 293 24.10 -8.92 -7.33
CA ILE A 293 22.80 -9.54 -6.98
C ILE A 293 21.66 -8.70 -7.54
N ILE A 294 21.69 -7.37 -7.37
CA ILE A 294 20.65 -6.46 -7.89
C ILE A 294 20.58 -6.58 -9.42
N GLU A 295 21.72 -6.56 -10.09
CA GLU A 295 21.77 -6.70 -11.55
C GLU A 295 21.29 -8.07 -12.03
N GLY A 296 21.72 -9.14 -11.37
CA GLY A 296 21.44 -10.51 -11.80
C GLY A 296 20.06 -11.06 -11.36
N ALA A 297 19.54 -10.62 -10.22
CA ALA A 297 18.30 -11.16 -9.66
C ALA A 297 17.09 -10.23 -9.86
N THR A 298 17.32 -8.91 -9.92
CA THR A 298 16.23 -7.93 -10.03
C THR A 298 16.40 -7.00 -11.24
N TYR A 299 17.27 -7.36 -12.19
CA TYR A 299 17.46 -6.60 -13.44
C TYR A 299 17.79 -5.12 -13.22
N GLY A 300 18.50 -4.81 -12.13
CA GLY A 300 18.85 -3.45 -11.75
C GLY A 300 17.79 -2.72 -10.92
N TYR A 301 16.62 -3.31 -10.72
CA TYR A 301 15.56 -2.73 -9.86
C TYR A 301 15.82 -3.05 -8.39
N GLY A 302 16.57 -2.18 -7.73
CA GLY A 302 16.90 -2.31 -6.32
C GLY A 302 17.96 -1.29 -5.90
N THR A 303 18.05 -1.06 -4.60
CA THR A 303 19.03 -0.15 -4.02
C THR A 303 19.77 -0.88 -2.91
N PRO A 304 21.13 -0.90 -2.92
CA PRO A 304 21.89 -1.46 -1.80
C PRO A 304 21.60 -0.67 -0.53
N ILE A 305 21.34 -1.37 0.57
CA ILE A 305 21.15 -0.79 1.90
C ILE A 305 22.22 -1.30 2.87
N GLY A 306 22.57 -0.48 3.86
CA GLY A 306 23.51 -0.83 4.91
C GLY A 306 22.92 -0.79 6.32
N ALA A 307 21.66 -0.41 6.42
CA ALA A 307 20.87 -0.36 7.65
C ALA A 307 19.46 -0.97 7.37
N PRO A 308 18.75 -1.43 8.40
CA PRO A 308 17.42 -2.04 8.24
C PRO A 308 16.31 -0.98 8.04
N PHE A 309 16.55 -0.04 7.14
CA PHE A 309 15.60 0.99 6.70
C PHE A 309 15.88 1.32 5.25
N ALA A 310 14.84 1.61 4.48
CA ALA A 310 14.97 2.07 3.10
C ALA A 310 15.53 3.50 3.03
N PRO A 311 16.24 3.89 1.96
CA PRO A 311 16.90 5.20 1.87
C PRO A 311 15.97 6.42 1.98
N HIS A 312 14.68 6.28 1.70
CA HIS A 312 13.69 7.35 1.85
C HIS A 312 13.13 7.47 3.27
N ASN A 313 13.42 6.50 4.15
CA ASN A 313 12.99 6.55 5.54
C ASN A 313 13.78 7.59 6.34
N ALA A 314 13.11 8.37 7.18
CA ALA A 314 13.71 9.43 7.99
C ALA A 314 14.77 8.93 8.97
N TYR A 315 14.76 7.64 9.31
CA TYR A 315 15.73 6.99 10.22
C TYR A 315 16.87 6.27 9.48
N TYR A 316 16.90 6.35 8.15
CA TYR A 316 17.95 5.74 7.36
C TYR A 316 19.31 6.33 7.65
N VAL A 317 20.30 5.47 7.83
CA VAL A 317 21.72 5.83 7.91
C VAL A 317 22.45 5.05 6.82
N ASP A 318 23.17 5.75 5.94
CA ASP A 318 23.97 5.08 4.92
C ASP A 318 25.19 4.40 5.52
N LEU A 319 25.10 3.08 5.65
CA LEU A 319 26.19 2.20 6.11
C LEU A 319 26.65 1.25 5.00
N THR A 320 26.29 1.49 3.74
CA THR A 320 26.59 0.63 2.59
C THR A 320 28.08 0.35 2.42
N ASN A 321 28.92 1.32 2.77
CA ASN A 321 30.39 1.23 2.68
C ASN A 321 31.08 0.69 3.93
N THR A 322 30.36 0.28 4.97
CA THR A 322 30.95 -0.30 6.19
C THR A 322 31.62 -1.64 5.91
N TYR A 323 31.03 -2.45 5.04
CA TYR A 323 31.54 -3.74 4.59
C TYR A 323 31.51 -3.81 3.06
N PRO A 324 32.44 -3.13 2.35
CA PRO A 324 32.50 -3.18 0.90
C PRO A 324 32.81 -4.60 0.41
N TYR A 325 32.38 -4.93 -0.79
CA TYR A 325 32.69 -6.20 -1.41
C TYR A 325 34.22 -6.38 -1.56
N ASP A 326 34.78 -7.36 -0.86
CA ASP A 326 36.21 -7.67 -0.83
C ASP A 326 36.43 -9.14 -0.46
N VAL A 327 36.60 -9.98 -1.48
CA VAL A 327 36.80 -11.42 -1.32
C VAL A 327 38.13 -11.74 -0.57
N ALA A 328 39.19 -10.93 -0.75
CA ALA A 328 40.44 -11.15 -0.06
C ALA A 328 40.31 -10.90 1.44
N LYS A 329 39.60 -9.82 1.79
CA LYS A 329 39.29 -9.49 3.20
C LYS A 329 38.38 -10.55 3.82
N ALA A 330 37.38 -11.03 3.09
CA ALA A 330 36.48 -12.08 3.54
C ALA A 330 37.24 -13.37 3.89
N LYS A 331 38.16 -13.82 3.00
CA LYS A 331 38.99 -14.99 3.23
C LYS A 331 39.93 -14.82 4.44
N ALA A 332 40.52 -13.64 4.59
CA ALA A 332 41.40 -13.35 5.74
C ALA A 332 40.59 -13.43 7.06
N LEU A 333 39.42 -12.85 7.13
CA LEU A 333 38.55 -12.91 8.30
C LEU A 333 38.09 -14.34 8.63
N LEU A 334 37.78 -15.16 7.62
CA LEU A 334 37.46 -16.59 7.83
C LEU A 334 38.66 -17.36 8.40
N ALA A 335 39.85 -17.14 7.87
CA ALA A 335 41.07 -17.78 8.41
C ALA A 335 41.32 -17.37 9.87
N GLU A 336 41.16 -16.08 10.19
CA GLU A 336 41.27 -15.57 11.57
C GLU A 336 40.18 -16.13 12.50
N ALA A 337 39.01 -16.49 11.94
CA ALA A 337 37.90 -17.11 12.67
C ALA A 337 38.07 -18.62 12.86
N GLY A 338 39.13 -19.24 12.30
CA GLY A 338 39.39 -20.68 12.37
C GLY A 338 38.80 -21.49 11.22
N PHE A 339 38.37 -20.81 10.14
CA PHE A 339 37.75 -21.42 8.94
C PHE A 339 38.54 -21.08 7.66
N PRO A 340 39.87 -21.43 7.55
CA PRO A 340 40.67 -21.05 6.40
C PRO A 340 40.16 -21.63 5.07
N ASP A 341 39.51 -22.80 5.12
CA ASP A 341 38.95 -23.49 3.98
C ASP A 341 37.42 -23.27 3.84
N GLY A 342 36.84 -22.35 4.64
CA GLY A 342 35.41 -22.09 4.68
C GLY A 342 34.63 -23.02 5.60
N PHE A 343 33.32 -22.98 5.50
CA PHE A 343 32.40 -23.84 6.25
C PHE A 343 31.17 -24.16 5.41
N SER A 344 30.42 -25.17 5.82
CA SER A 344 29.08 -25.49 5.23
C SER A 344 27.98 -24.95 6.11
N ALA A 345 26.98 -24.35 5.48
CA ALA A 345 25.73 -23.91 6.12
C ALA A 345 24.55 -24.17 5.17
N THR A 346 23.36 -24.29 5.75
CA THR A 346 22.11 -24.40 5.00
C THR A 346 21.32 -23.10 5.16
N LEU A 347 20.81 -22.60 4.01
CA LEU A 347 19.88 -21.48 3.93
C LEU A 347 18.45 -21.99 4.11
#